data_ff2b37627ca9459142d8fde7a019bcb7
#
_entry.id   ff2b37627ca9459142d8fde7a019bcb7
#
_cell.length_a   1.000
_cell.length_b   1.000
_cell.length_c   1.000
_cell.angle_alpha   90.00
_cell.angle_beta   90.00
_cell.angle_gamma   90.00
#
_symmetry.space_group_name_H-M   'P 1'
#
loop_
_entity.id
_entity.type
_entity.pdbx_description
1 polymer ?
#
loop_
_entity_poly.entity_id
_entity_poly.type
_entity_poly.pdbx_seq_one_letter_code
_entity_poly.pdbx_strand_id
1 'polypeptide(L)'
;MLIALALIIAVALVLFLWLGLPAMLTAFGLHPAYRGAVHRFPGGRALIVTTSHATLGESGKATGVFGSEMTAPYYEFLDAGMAVDVASIRGGAIPIEPDSFRWFLAAPSDKRYLKDPVFQTKVKNSMRIEALDFTQYDIIFLAGGWGAAYDLGTSAVLGEQITHAWAAGKVVGGVCH
;
A
#
# COMPACT_ATOMS: atom_id res chain seq x y z
N MET A 1 47.52 -13.99 3.27
CA MET A 1 47.25 -12.68 3.83
C MET A 1 46.32 -11.86 2.93
N LEU A 2 46.62 -11.65 1.66
CA LEU A 2 45.77 -10.89 0.72
C LEU A 2 44.37 -11.49 0.51
N ILE A 3 44.23 -12.81 0.39
CA ILE A 3 42.95 -13.50 0.21
C ILE A 3 42.05 -13.32 1.44
N ALA A 4 42.63 -13.46 2.65
CA ALA A 4 41.86 -13.25 3.89
C ALA A 4 41.37 -11.79 4.02
N LEU A 5 42.21 -10.83 3.67
CA LEU A 5 41.82 -9.41 3.65
C LEU A 5 40.68 -9.13 2.63
N ALA A 6 40.82 -9.70 1.43
CA ALA A 6 39.78 -9.56 0.41
C ALA A 6 38.43 -10.16 0.87
N LEU A 7 38.42 -11.30 1.53
CA LEU A 7 37.25 -11.93 2.10
C LEU A 7 36.61 -11.06 3.20
N ILE A 8 37.41 -10.51 4.10
CA ILE A 8 36.94 -9.61 5.17
C ILE A 8 36.27 -8.37 4.56
N ILE A 9 36.89 -7.74 3.55
CA ILE A 9 36.33 -6.58 2.86
C ILE A 9 35.02 -6.94 2.15
N ALA A 10 34.96 -8.09 1.48
CA ALA A 10 33.74 -8.53 0.80
C ALA A 10 32.59 -8.78 1.80
N VAL A 11 32.86 -9.43 2.92
CA VAL A 11 31.88 -9.66 3.99
C VAL A 11 31.44 -8.34 4.60
N ALA A 12 32.37 -7.43 4.90
CA ALA A 12 32.03 -6.11 5.43
C ALA A 12 31.17 -5.29 4.46
N LEU A 13 31.45 -5.36 3.15
CA LEU A 13 30.68 -4.70 2.13
C LEU A 13 29.24 -5.28 2.04
N VAL A 14 29.11 -6.60 2.07
CA VAL A 14 27.81 -7.28 2.06
C VAL A 14 27.01 -6.91 3.31
N LEU A 15 27.63 -6.90 4.49
CA LEU A 15 26.98 -6.50 5.73
C LEU A 15 26.58 -5.01 5.70
N PHE A 16 27.44 -4.15 5.18
CA PHE A 16 27.14 -2.72 5.02
C PHE A 16 25.96 -2.51 4.08
N LEU A 17 25.92 -3.19 2.93
CA LEU A 17 24.80 -3.11 2.01
C LEU A 17 23.51 -3.67 2.65
N TRP A 18 23.61 -4.77 3.37
CA TRP A 18 22.44 -5.43 3.98
C TRP A 18 21.84 -4.65 5.15
N LEU A 19 22.67 -4.10 6.02
CA LEU A 19 22.24 -3.39 7.23
C LEU A 19 22.22 -1.87 7.05
N GLY A 20 23.19 -1.33 6.30
CA GLY A 20 23.35 0.11 6.12
C GLY A 20 22.44 0.69 5.05
N LEU A 21 22.16 -0.05 3.98
CA LEU A 21 21.32 0.47 2.89
C LEU A 21 19.89 0.83 3.35
N PRO A 22 19.14 -0.02 4.08
CA PRO A 22 17.83 0.36 4.59
C PRO A 22 17.87 1.56 5.53
N ALA A 23 18.88 1.64 6.41
CA ALA A 23 19.05 2.77 7.31
C ALA A 23 19.35 4.07 6.55
N MET A 24 20.18 3.99 5.52
CA MET A 24 20.53 5.11 4.65
C MET A 24 19.31 5.59 3.85
N LEU A 25 18.52 4.67 3.27
CA LEU A 25 17.28 4.99 2.57
C LEU A 25 16.27 5.69 3.49
N THR A 26 16.16 5.22 4.73
CA THR A 26 15.33 5.88 5.76
C THR A 26 15.84 7.28 6.08
N ALA A 27 17.16 7.45 6.23
CA ALA A 27 17.78 8.74 6.49
C ALA A 27 17.59 9.75 5.34
N PHE A 28 17.52 9.27 4.10
CA PHE A 28 17.18 10.09 2.93
C PHE A 28 15.67 10.31 2.73
N GLY A 29 14.84 9.90 3.68
CA GLY A 29 13.40 10.18 3.67
C GLY A 29 12.58 9.25 2.79
N LEU A 30 13.14 8.14 2.30
CA LEU A 30 12.40 7.15 1.50
C LEU A 30 11.41 6.34 2.34
N HIS A 31 11.59 6.32 3.66
CA HIS A 31 10.63 5.78 4.62
C HIS A 31 10.47 6.76 5.79
N PRO A 32 9.87 7.95 5.55
CA PRO A 32 9.70 8.92 6.61
C PRO A 32 8.77 8.37 7.69
N ALA A 33 9.23 8.36 8.94
CA ALA A 33 8.35 8.12 10.07
C ALA A 33 7.55 9.39 10.35
N TYR A 34 6.22 9.27 10.43
CA TYR A 34 5.38 10.36 10.89
C TYR A 34 5.72 10.70 12.35
N ARG A 35 5.97 11.98 12.62
CA ARG A 35 6.33 12.50 13.95
C ARG A 35 5.31 13.52 14.49
N GLY A 36 4.17 13.63 13.83
CA GLY A 36 3.09 14.53 14.21
C GLY A 36 2.22 13.98 15.33
N ALA A 37 1.12 14.69 15.61
CA ALA A 37 0.14 14.27 16.60
C ALA A 37 -0.55 12.96 16.18
N VAL A 38 -0.68 12.02 17.09
CA VAL A 38 -1.46 10.80 16.86
C VAL A 38 -2.92 11.14 17.10
N HIS A 39 -3.70 11.06 16.05
CA HIS A 39 -5.15 11.24 16.11
C HIS A 39 -5.85 9.89 16.25
N ARG A 40 -6.94 9.87 17.01
CA ARG A 40 -7.80 8.70 17.14
C ARG A 40 -9.19 9.02 16.61
N PHE A 41 -9.75 8.07 15.92
CA PHE A 41 -11.12 8.17 15.41
C PHE A 41 -11.88 6.85 15.63
N PRO A 42 -12.13 6.47 16.90
CA PRO A 42 -12.81 5.24 17.24
C PRO A 42 -14.24 5.25 16.68
N GLY A 43 -14.64 4.12 16.09
CA GLY A 43 -15.95 3.97 15.47
C GLY A 43 -16.05 4.55 14.03
N GLY A 44 -15.03 5.24 13.54
CA GLY A 44 -14.96 5.66 12.15
C GLY A 44 -14.77 4.48 11.20
N ARG A 45 -15.09 4.69 9.92
CA ARG A 45 -14.94 3.70 8.86
C ARG A 45 -14.04 4.24 7.74
N ALA A 46 -13.03 3.50 7.37
CA ALA A 46 -12.16 3.80 6.24
C ALA A 46 -12.29 2.74 5.15
N LEU A 47 -12.23 3.18 3.90
CA LEU A 47 -12.18 2.33 2.72
C LEU A 47 -10.86 2.55 1.99
N ILE A 48 -10.11 1.49 1.76
CA ILE A 48 -8.94 1.52 0.87
C ILE A 48 -9.35 0.92 -0.46
N VAL A 49 -9.17 1.68 -1.52
CA VAL A 49 -9.48 1.27 -2.89
C VAL A 49 -8.18 1.04 -3.65
N THR A 50 -8.09 -0.10 -4.31
CA THR A 50 -6.91 -0.53 -5.06
C THR A 50 -7.27 -0.91 -6.50
N THR A 51 -6.23 -1.08 -7.30
CA THR A 51 -6.34 -1.64 -8.65
C THR A 51 -6.76 -3.12 -8.63
N SER A 52 -7.35 -3.55 -9.74
CA SER A 52 -7.50 -4.96 -10.11
C SER A 52 -6.64 -5.33 -11.32
N HIS A 53 -5.79 -4.41 -11.80
CA HIS A 53 -4.93 -4.63 -12.95
C HIS A 53 -3.61 -5.29 -12.53
N ALA A 54 -3.26 -6.41 -13.21
CA ALA A 54 -2.21 -7.32 -12.76
C ALA A 54 -0.98 -7.39 -13.70
N THR A 55 -1.01 -6.70 -14.83
CA THR A 55 0.04 -6.82 -15.86
C THR A 55 0.49 -5.47 -16.38
N LEU A 56 1.79 -5.28 -16.56
CA LEU A 56 2.38 -4.04 -17.02
C LEU A 56 2.42 -4.00 -18.56
N GLY A 57 1.41 -3.36 -19.14
CA GLY A 57 1.29 -3.17 -20.60
C GLY A 57 1.52 -4.45 -21.39
N GLU A 58 2.15 -4.33 -22.55
CA GLU A 58 2.47 -5.45 -23.44
C GLU A 58 3.61 -6.35 -22.93
N SER A 59 4.33 -5.91 -21.91
CA SER A 59 5.46 -6.67 -21.35
C SER A 59 5.05 -7.97 -20.67
N GLY A 60 3.77 -8.09 -20.25
CA GLY A 60 3.25 -9.22 -19.49
C GLY A 60 3.83 -9.36 -18.07
N LYS A 61 4.69 -8.42 -17.63
CA LYS A 61 5.24 -8.43 -16.27
C LYS A 61 4.13 -8.24 -15.25
N ALA A 62 4.23 -8.97 -14.14
CA ALA A 62 3.32 -8.80 -13.04
C ALA A 62 3.43 -7.37 -12.46
N THR A 63 2.29 -6.80 -12.10
CA THR A 63 2.18 -5.50 -11.42
C THR A 63 0.95 -5.49 -10.52
N GLY A 64 0.62 -4.35 -9.94
CA GLY A 64 -0.55 -4.19 -9.08
C GLY A 64 -0.45 -2.93 -8.24
N VAL A 65 -1.06 -2.98 -7.05
CA VAL A 65 -0.89 -1.95 -6.02
C VAL A 65 0.53 -2.01 -5.47
N PHE A 66 1.14 -0.86 -5.19
CA PHE A 66 2.43 -0.86 -4.47
C PHE A 66 2.18 -1.14 -2.98
N GLY A 67 2.87 -2.14 -2.43
CA GLY A 67 2.57 -2.70 -1.09
C GLY A 67 2.37 -1.65 -0.02
N SER A 68 3.36 -0.77 0.21
CA SER A 68 3.29 0.23 1.27
C SER A 68 2.20 1.29 1.06
N GLU A 69 1.76 1.52 -0.17
CA GLU A 69 0.69 2.48 -0.47
C GLU A 69 -0.69 1.95 -0.07
N MET A 70 -0.82 0.65 0.09
CA MET A 70 -2.00 -0.01 0.65
C MET A 70 -1.83 -0.31 2.14
N THR A 71 -0.66 -0.83 2.55
CA THR A 71 -0.45 -1.32 3.91
C THR A 71 -0.28 -0.19 4.93
N ALA A 72 0.38 0.90 4.56
CA ALA A 72 0.56 2.02 5.48
C ALA A 72 -0.77 2.67 5.87
N PRO A 73 -1.61 3.15 4.94
CA PRO A 73 -2.89 3.75 5.31
C PRO A 73 -3.82 2.74 6.02
N TYR A 74 -3.78 1.45 5.66
CA TYR A 74 -4.57 0.43 6.37
C TYR A 74 -4.24 0.42 7.86
N TYR A 75 -2.97 0.37 8.21
CA TYR A 75 -2.57 0.33 9.62
C TYR A 75 -2.70 1.66 10.32
N GLU A 76 -2.48 2.78 9.64
CA GLU A 76 -2.73 4.11 10.23
C GLU A 76 -4.21 4.28 10.63
N PHE A 77 -5.14 3.89 9.77
CA PHE A 77 -6.57 3.94 10.08
C PHE A 77 -6.96 2.91 11.16
N LEU A 78 -6.43 1.69 11.07
CA LEU A 78 -6.69 0.64 12.06
C LEU A 78 -6.19 1.06 13.46
N ASP A 79 -4.97 1.59 13.54
CA ASP A 79 -4.34 2.02 14.78
C ASP A 79 -5.00 3.31 15.33
N ALA A 80 -5.65 4.11 14.47
CA ALA A 80 -6.52 5.21 14.88
C ALA A 80 -7.85 4.73 15.49
N GLY A 81 -8.17 3.44 15.42
CA GLY A 81 -9.39 2.84 15.97
C GLY A 81 -10.56 2.78 14.99
N MET A 82 -10.30 2.93 13.70
CA MET A 82 -11.31 2.83 12.65
C MET A 82 -11.53 1.37 12.21
N ALA A 83 -12.73 1.08 11.73
CA ALA A 83 -12.95 -0.13 10.92
C ALA A 83 -12.45 0.13 9.50
N VAL A 84 -11.58 -0.76 9.00
CA VAL A 84 -10.95 -0.59 7.68
C VAL A 84 -11.39 -1.69 6.74
N ASP A 85 -12.02 -1.30 5.66
CA ASP A 85 -12.39 -2.17 4.55
C ASP A 85 -11.44 -1.99 3.37
N VAL A 86 -11.33 -3.03 2.54
CA VAL A 86 -10.46 -3.03 1.37
C VAL A 86 -11.26 -3.47 0.15
N ALA A 87 -11.19 -2.67 -0.89
CA ALA A 87 -11.87 -2.92 -2.15
C ALA A 87 -10.90 -2.80 -3.33
N SER A 88 -11.28 -3.40 -4.43
CA SER A 88 -10.62 -3.19 -5.72
C SER A 88 -11.66 -3.00 -6.82
N ILE A 89 -11.24 -2.50 -7.98
CA ILE A 89 -12.15 -2.20 -9.10
C ILE A 89 -13.10 -3.37 -9.40
N ARG A 90 -12.57 -4.60 -9.44
CA ARG A 90 -13.36 -5.81 -9.78
C ARG A 90 -13.64 -6.70 -8.58
N GLY A 91 -13.09 -6.40 -7.40
CA GLY A 91 -13.12 -7.31 -6.25
C GLY A 91 -12.20 -8.54 -6.42
N GLY A 92 -12.19 -9.40 -5.41
CA GLY A 92 -11.36 -10.61 -5.39
C GLY A 92 -9.92 -10.33 -4.98
N ALA A 93 -8.98 -11.12 -5.49
CA ALA A 93 -7.58 -10.99 -5.13
C ALA A 93 -6.96 -9.71 -5.71
N ILE A 94 -6.42 -8.88 -4.85
CA ILE A 94 -5.71 -7.67 -5.24
C ILE A 94 -4.32 -8.06 -5.76
N PRO A 95 -3.95 -7.68 -6.99
CA PRO A 95 -2.59 -7.84 -7.47
C PRO A 95 -1.67 -6.86 -6.75
N ILE A 96 -0.53 -7.36 -6.27
CA ILE A 96 0.48 -6.54 -5.59
C ILE A 96 1.73 -6.52 -6.46
N GLU A 97 2.33 -5.33 -6.60
CA GLU A 97 3.60 -5.15 -7.29
C GLU A 97 4.69 -6.02 -6.62
N PRO A 98 5.27 -7.01 -7.33
CA PRO A 98 6.22 -7.95 -6.71
C PRO A 98 7.44 -7.27 -6.08
N ASP A 99 7.89 -6.17 -6.68
CA ASP A 99 9.07 -5.44 -6.22
C ASP A 99 8.83 -4.68 -4.91
N SER A 100 7.58 -4.38 -4.56
CA SER A 100 7.24 -3.62 -3.35
C SER A 100 7.65 -4.31 -2.05
N PHE A 101 7.74 -5.65 -2.04
CA PHE A 101 8.16 -6.42 -0.86
C PHE A 101 9.64 -6.82 -0.85
N ARG A 102 10.44 -6.26 -1.76
CA ARG A 102 11.90 -6.47 -1.69
C ARG A 102 12.43 -5.99 -0.34
N TRP A 103 13.39 -6.72 0.22
CA TRP A 103 13.91 -6.50 1.58
C TRP A 103 14.33 -5.06 1.90
N PHE A 104 14.83 -4.32 0.90
CA PHE A 104 15.28 -2.92 1.04
C PHE A 104 14.17 -1.89 0.76
N LEU A 105 13.05 -2.29 0.11
CA LEU A 105 11.91 -1.43 -0.18
C LEU A 105 10.76 -1.62 0.81
N ALA A 106 10.64 -2.82 1.40
CA ALA A 106 9.53 -3.16 2.29
C ALA A 106 9.48 -2.25 3.52
N ALA A 107 8.42 -1.46 3.62
CA ALA A 107 8.13 -0.59 4.75
C ALA A 107 7.79 -1.40 6.03
N PRO A 108 7.80 -0.79 7.22
CA PRO A 108 7.34 -1.45 8.44
C PRO A 108 5.91 -1.99 8.34
N SER A 109 5.01 -1.27 7.67
CA SER A 109 3.63 -1.70 7.40
C SER A 109 3.55 -2.95 6.53
N ASP A 110 4.43 -3.08 5.52
CA ASP A 110 4.52 -4.28 4.69
C ASP A 110 4.96 -5.50 5.49
N LYS A 111 5.93 -5.32 6.37
CA LYS A 111 6.40 -6.38 7.28
C LYS A 111 5.31 -6.80 8.28
N ARG A 112 4.44 -5.87 8.71
CA ARG A 112 3.26 -6.15 9.53
C ARG A 112 2.23 -6.94 8.72
N TYR A 113 1.92 -6.52 7.49
CA TYR A 113 1.02 -7.21 6.57
C TYR A 113 1.43 -8.67 6.32
N LEU A 114 2.70 -8.94 6.09
CA LEU A 114 3.21 -10.30 5.87
C LEU A 114 2.97 -11.25 7.06
N LYS A 115 2.63 -10.73 8.24
CA LYS A 115 2.33 -11.48 9.47
C LYS A 115 0.86 -11.37 9.90
N ASP A 116 0.03 -10.67 9.14
CA ASP A 116 -1.37 -10.39 9.48
C ASP A 116 -2.33 -11.19 8.58
N PRO A 117 -2.82 -12.37 9.05
CA PRO A 117 -3.72 -13.20 8.26
C PRO A 117 -5.08 -12.54 8.02
N VAL A 118 -5.52 -11.63 8.90
CA VAL A 118 -6.79 -10.92 8.73
C VAL A 118 -6.71 -9.98 7.54
N PHE A 119 -5.68 -9.16 7.48
CA PHE A 119 -5.49 -8.25 6.35
C PHE A 119 -5.21 -9.01 5.05
N GLN A 120 -4.38 -10.07 5.09
CA GLN A 120 -4.14 -10.93 3.92
C GLN A 120 -5.45 -11.54 3.38
N THR A 121 -6.38 -11.91 4.26
CA THR A 121 -7.69 -12.42 3.84
C THR A 121 -8.51 -11.33 3.14
N LYS A 122 -8.51 -10.09 3.64
CA LYS A 122 -9.16 -8.95 2.98
C LYS A 122 -8.55 -8.66 1.59
N VAL A 123 -7.23 -8.77 1.46
CA VAL A 123 -6.52 -8.57 0.19
C VAL A 123 -6.82 -9.68 -0.82
N LYS A 124 -6.95 -10.92 -0.37
CA LYS A 124 -7.34 -12.06 -1.23
C LYS A 124 -8.79 -12.03 -1.66
N ASN A 125 -9.66 -11.41 -0.85
CA ASN A 125 -11.11 -11.37 -1.06
C ASN A 125 -11.61 -9.93 -0.95
N SER A 126 -10.98 -9.00 -1.67
CA SER A 126 -11.38 -7.60 -1.63
C SER A 126 -12.79 -7.41 -2.16
N MET A 127 -13.47 -6.42 -1.64
CA MET A 127 -14.80 -6.06 -2.09
C MET A 127 -14.74 -5.42 -3.47
N ARG A 128 -15.77 -5.61 -4.28
CA ARG A 128 -15.93 -4.93 -5.56
C ARG A 128 -16.50 -3.53 -5.31
N ILE A 129 -15.89 -2.49 -5.88
CA ILE A 129 -16.33 -1.10 -5.65
C ILE A 129 -17.79 -0.85 -6.04
N GLU A 130 -18.28 -1.54 -7.07
CA GLU A 130 -19.67 -1.42 -7.58
C GLU A 130 -20.71 -1.88 -6.54
N ALA A 131 -20.32 -2.79 -5.62
CA ALA A 131 -21.20 -3.32 -4.57
C ALA A 131 -21.20 -2.47 -3.30
N LEU A 132 -20.48 -1.35 -3.28
CA LEU A 132 -20.31 -0.49 -2.11
C LEU A 132 -21.04 0.83 -2.29
N ASP A 133 -21.37 1.43 -1.17
CA ASP A 133 -21.79 2.83 -1.06
C ASP A 133 -20.69 3.60 -0.32
N PHE A 134 -19.93 4.43 -1.03
CA PHE A 134 -18.80 5.16 -0.45
C PHE A 134 -19.24 6.21 0.56
N THR A 135 -20.50 6.64 0.55
CA THR A 135 -21.03 7.57 1.56
C THR A 135 -21.11 6.96 2.96
N GLN A 136 -21.02 5.64 3.07
CA GLN A 136 -21.00 4.93 4.35
C GLN A 136 -19.62 4.93 5.03
N TYR A 137 -18.61 5.48 4.38
CA TYR A 137 -17.25 5.60 4.94
C TYR A 137 -16.96 7.06 5.29
N ASP A 138 -16.11 7.27 6.28
CA ASP A 138 -15.64 8.60 6.67
C ASP A 138 -14.42 9.01 5.87
N ILE A 139 -13.60 8.04 5.49
CA ILE A 139 -12.39 8.21 4.70
C ILE A 139 -12.37 7.21 3.56
N ILE A 140 -12.12 7.68 2.34
CA ILE A 140 -11.83 6.88 1.15
C ILE A 140 -10.39 7.17 0.74
N PHE A 141 -9.56 6.14 0.66
CA PHE A 141 -8.16 6.27 0.29
C PHE A 141 -7.84 5.43 -0.94
N LEU A 142 -7.28 6.07 -1.98
CA LEU A 142 -6.88 5.43 -3.23
C LEU A 142 -5.40 5.06 -3.14
N ALA A 143 -5.10 3.76 -3.13
CA ALA A 143 -3.74 3.26 -3.14
C ALA A 143 -3.24 3.08 -4.57
N GLY A 144 -2.10 3.69 -4.88
CA GLY A 144 -1.51 3.68 -6.21
C GLY A 144 -0.68 2.43 -6.51
N GLY A 145 0.32 2.61 -7.33
CA GLY A 145 1.13 1.55 -7.94
C GLY A 145 0.86 1.47 -9.44
N TRP A 146 1.73 0.80 -10.18
CA TRP A 146 1.63 0.77 -11.65
C TRP A 146 0.29 0.24 -12.17
N GLY A 147 -0.35 -0.72 -11.45
CA GLY A 147 -1.67 -1.21 -11.84
C GLY A 147 -2.74 -0.13 -11.80
N ALA A 148 -2.67 0.80 -10.86
CA ALA A 148 -3.64 1.87 -10.67
C ALA A 148 -3.74 2.80 -11.89
N ALA A 149 -2.63 3.03 -12.60
CA ALA A 149 -2.60 3.84 -13.81
C ALA A 149 -3.46 3.27 -14.96
N TYR A 150 -3.81 1.98 -14.89
CA TYR A 150 -4.60 1.32 -15.94
C TYR A 150 -6.11 1.33 -15.67
N ASP A 151 -6.53 1.26 -14.42
CA ASP A 151 -7.96 1.06 -14.13
C ASP A 151 -8.58 2.06 -13.15
N LEU A 152 -7.85 2.67 -12.22
CA LEU A 152 -8.44 3.62 -11.29
C LEU A 152 -8.93 4.89 -12.00
N GLY A 153 -8.07 5.51 -12.81
CA GLY A 153 -8.41 6.76 -13.50
C GLY A 153 -9.44 6.61 -14.61
N THR A 154 -9.68 5.39 -15.10
CA THR A 154 -10.63 5.10 -16.19
C THR A 154 -11.95 4.49 -15.73
N SER A 155 -12.10 4.19 -14.44
CA SER A 155 -13.31 3.60 -13.88
C SER A 155 -14.39 4.64 -13.66
N ALA A 156 -15.43 4.63 -14.49
CA ALA A 156 -16.60 5.50 -14.34
C ALA A 156 -17.28 5.28 -12.97
N VAL A 157 -17.42 4.02 -12.55
CA VAL A 157 -18.01 3.66 -11.26
C VAL A 157 -17.22 4.28 -10.10
N LEU A 158 -15.88 4.23 -10.15
CA LEU A 158 -15.05 4.86 -9.12
C LEU A 158 -15.26 6.38 -9.10
N GLY A 159 -15.29 7.02 -10.27
CA GLY A 159 -15.54 8.45 -10.39
C GLY A 159 -16.88 8.87 -9.80
N GLU A 160 -17.95 8.13 -10.08
CA GLU A 160 -19.28 8.37 -9.50
C GLU A 160 -19.28 8.20 -7.98
N GLN A 161 -18.73 7.11 -7.47
CA GLN A 161 -18.64 6.83 -6.03
C GLN A 161 -17.84 7.90 -5.27
N ILE A 162 -16.71 8.35 -5.83
CA ILE A 162 -15.90 9.44 -5.25
C ILE A 162 -16.70 10.75 -5.25
N THR A 163 -17.39 11.06 -6.35
CA THR A 163 -18.21 12.27 -6.46
C THR A 163 -19.32 12.29 -5.41
N HIS A 164 -20.01 11.18 -5.22
CA HIS A 164 -21.07 11.06 -4.20
C HIS A 164 -20.48 11.18 -2.78
N ALA A 165 -19.37 10.51 -2.48
CA ALA A 165 -18.71 10.62 -1.19
C ALA A 165 -18.26 12.05 -0.90
N TRP A 166 -17.65 12.72 -1.88
CA TRP A 166 -17.25 14.12 -1.76
C TRP A 166 -18.44 15.04 -1.49
N ALA A 167 -19.53 14.89 -2.25
CA ALA A 167 -20.76 15.66 -2.06
C ALA A 167 -21.39 15.41 -0.68
N ALA A 168 -21.20 14.21 -0.11
CA ALA A 168 -21.61 13.85 1.25
C ALA A 168 -20.63 14.31 2.35
N GLY A 169 -19.60 15.09 2.00
CA GLY A 169 -18.61 15.64 2.95
C GLY A 169 -17.62 14.62 3.48
N LYS A 170 -17.41 13.52 2.75
CA LYS A 170 -16.44 12.49 3.14
C LYS A 170 -15.01 12.90 2.75
N VAL A 171 -14.04 12.43 3.50
CA VAL A 171 -12.62 12.67 3.18
C VAL A 171 -12.18 11.72 2.08
N VAL A 172 -11.63 12.27 1.01
CA VAL A 172 -11.05 11.50 -0.10
C VAL A 172 -9.59 11.86 -0.23
N GLY A 173 -8.73 10.87 -0.26
CA GLY A 173 -7.30 11.01 -0.42
C GLY A 173 -6.71 9.90 -1.26
N GLY A 174 -5.46 10.06 -1.65
CA GLY A 174 -4.74 9.05 -2.41
C GLY A 174 -3.26 9.34 -2.51
N VAL A 175 -2.52 8.37 -3.01
CA VAL A 175 -1.08 8.45 -3.18
C VAL A 175 -0.67 7.82 -4.51
N CYS A 176 0.39 8.37 -5.11
CA CYS A 176 0.99 7.87 -6.36
C CYS A 176 0.02 7.97 -7.57
N HIS A 177 0.07 7.04 -8.46
CA HIS A 177 -0.72 7.03 -9.71
C HIS A 177 -1.08 5.59 -10.11
#